data_7782c5667bdbaa9b1dd273eb2e2ebcf3
#
_entry.id   7782c5667bdbaa9b1dd273eb2e2ebcf3
#
_cell.length_a   1.000
_cell.length_b   1.000
_cell.length_c   1.000
_cell.angle_alpha   90.00
_cell.angle_beta   90.00
_cell.angle_gamma   90.00
#
_symmetry.space_group_name_H-M   'P 1'
#
loop_
_entity.id
_entity.type
_entity.pdbx_description
1 polymer ?
#
loop_
_entity_poly.entity_id
_entity_poly.type
_entity_poly.pdbx_seq_one_letter_code
_entity_poly.pdbx_strand_id
1 'polypeptide(L)'
;MARTRLLFACLALAAPLVPATAQAAPLTAHLLPESGLVLSVQPEMGTLSTTQLNCEPAGGLHKNAQQACDQLMPVEGDFRRLEETGAMCTMELNPTKATLRGKWRTKKIDFQQVFSNPCVLRAYTGKVFDF
;
A
#
# COMPACT_ATOMS: atom_id res chain seq x y z
N MET A 1 13.55 -82.16 -40.12
CA MET A 1 12.23 -81.55 -39.91
C MET A 1 12.25 -80.97 -38.48
N ALA A 2 12.61 -79.71 -38.32
CA ALA A 2 12.70 -79.05 -37.03
C ALA A 2 11.78 -77.82 -37.07
N ARG A 3 10.72 -77.80 -36.25
CA ARG A 3 9.79 -76.71 -36.11
C ARG A 3 10.28 -75.78 -34.98
N THR A 4 10.83 -74.62 -35.34
CA THR A 4 11.21 -73.57 -34.43
C THR A 4 9.96 -72.77 -34.05
N ARG A 5 9.59 -72.74 -32.79
CA ARG A 5 8.56 -71.86 -32.18
C ARG A 5 9.19 -70.59 -31.78
N LEU A 6 8.81 -69.43 -32.37
CA LEU A 6 9.11 -68.10 -31.88
C LEU A 6 8.17 -67.73 -30.71
N LEU A 7 8.75 -67.47 -29.60
CA LEU A 7 8.06 -66.88 -28.46
C LEU A 7 8.22 -65.37 -28.54
N PHE A 8 7.11 -64.65 -28.75
CA PHE A 8 7.03 -63.18 -28.62
C PHE A 8 6.91 -62.82 -27.14
N ALA A 9 7.94 -62.19 -26.60
CA ALA A 9 7.87 -61.58 -25.29
C ALA A 9 7.33 -60.15 -25.41
N CYS A 10 6.12 -59.90 -24.91
CA CYS A 10 5.58 -58.56 -24.77
C CYS A 10 6.19 -57.88 -23.57
N LEU A 11 7.09 -56.90 -23.76
CA LEU A 11 7.51 -55.98 -22.71
C LEU A 11 6.42 -54.94 -22.46
N ALA A 12 5.73 -55.03 -21.36
CA ALA A 12 4.86 -53.98 -20.85
C ALA A 12 5.71 -52.86 -20.21
N LEU A 13 5.80 -51.68 -20.85
CA LEU A 13 6.35 -50.49 -20.27
C LEU A 13 5.31 -49.89 -19.27
N ALA A 14 5.54 -50.08 -17.99
CA ALA A 14 4.81 -49.37 -16.96
C ALA A 14 5.41 -47.96 -16.80
N ALA A 15 4.74 -46.93 -17.26
CA ALA A 15 5.09 -45.54 -17.01
C ALA A 15 4.69 -45.17 -15.57
N PRO A 16 5.59 -44.58 -14.72
CA PRO A 16 5.19 -44.11 -13.42
C PRO A 16 4.37 -42.83 -13.55
N LEU A 17 3.12 -42.87 -13.11
CA LEU A 17 2.30 -41.68 -12.87
C LEU A 17 2.89 -40.90 -11.70
N VAL A 18 3.61 -39.82 -11.98
CA VAL A 18 4.06 -38.87 -10.97
C VAL A 18 2.85 -37.99 -10.61
N PRO A 19 2.36 -38.00 -9.36
CA PRO A 19 1.31 -37.07 -8.96
C PRO A 19 1.88 -35.65 -8.99
N ALA A 20 1.35 -34.79 -9.83
CA ALA A 20 1.62 -33.35 -9.81
C ALA A 20 1.05 -32.80 -8.50
N THR A 21 1.89 -32.57 -7.50
CA THR A 21 1.53 -31.81 -6.32
C THR A 21 1.38 -30.35 -6.76
N ALA A 22 0.12 -29.93 -6.94
CA ALA A 22 -0.20 -28.52 -7.08
C ALA A 22 0.20 -27.80 -5.78
N GLN A 23 1.32 -27.11 -5.79
CA GLN A 23 1.71 -26.21 -4.71
C GLN A 23 0.74 -25.01 -4.77
N ALA A 24 -0.26 -25.01 -3.91
CA ALA A 24 -1.07 -23.83 -3.66
C ALA A 24 -0.13 -22.77 -3.07
N ALA A 25 0.18 -21.73 -3.85
CA ALA A 25 0.89 -20.56 -3.35
C ALA A 25 0.07 -19.99 -2.17
N PRO A 26 0.70 -19.60 -1.06
CA PRO A 26 -0.04 -19.05 0.07
C PRO A 26 -0.72 -17.74 -0.35
N LEU A 27 -2.04 -17.76 -0.46
CA LEU A 27 -2.90 -16.61 -0.77
C LEU A 27 -2.79 -15.48 0.26
N THR A 28 -2.13 -15.72 1.39
CA THR A 28 -2.01 -14.76 2.50
C THR A 28 -0.93 -13.69 2.29
N ALA A 29 0.00 -13.86 1.35
CA ALA A 29 1.09 -12.91 1.12
C ALA A 29 0.62 -11.57 0.53
N HIS A 30 -0.57 -11.51 -0.09
CA HIS A 30 -1.13 -10.30 -0.72
C HIS A 30 -2.13 -9.52 0.18
N LEU A 31 -2.40 -9.98 1.40
CA LEU A 31 -3.40 -9.35 2.27
C LEU A 31 -2.82 -8.34 3.26
N LEU A 32 -1.51 -8.34 3.49
CA LEU A 32 -0.87 -7.37 4.37
C LEU A 32 -0.36 -6.18 3.55
N PRO A 33 -0.70 -4.94 3.96
CA PRO A 33 -0.21 -3.76 3.27
C PRO A 33 1.31 -3.64 3.42
N GLU A 34 1.99 -3.24 2.35
CA GLU A 34 3.43 -3.00 2.39
C GLU A 34 3.78 -1.74 3.16
N SER A 35 2.86 -0.76 3.17
CA SER A 35 3.00 0.51 3.86
C SER A 35 1.85 0.71 4.85
N GLY A 36 2.18 1.00 6.10
CA GLY A 36 1.22 1.30 7.17
C GLY A 36 1.57 2.63 7.84
N LEU A 37 0.65 3.58 7.79
CA LEU A 37 0.84 4.97 8.17
C LEU A 37 -0.21 5.41 9.17
N VAL A 38 0.19 6.27 10.11
CA VAL A 38 -0.68 7.03 10.99
C VAL A 38 -0.51 8.51 10.64
N LEU A 39 -1.63 9.14 10.29
CA LEU A 39 -1.69 10.56 9.95
C LEU A 39 -2.40 11.31 11.06
N SER A 40 -1.92 12.50 11.40
CA SER A 40 -2.62 13.37 12.33
C SER A 40 -2.57 14.84 11.89
N VAL A 41 -3.65 15.55 12.18
CA VAL A 41 -3.82 16.98 11.95
C VAL A 41 -4.17 17.63 13.27
N GLN A 42 -3.36 18.60 13.70
CA GLN A 42 -3.54 19.36 14.94
C GLN A 42 -3.55 20.85 14.61
N PRO A 43 -4.74 21.46 14.40
CA PRO A 43 -4.86 22.92 14.39
C PRO A 43 -4.58 23.49 15.79
N GLU A 44 -4.00 24.69 15.85
CA GLU A 44 -3.83 25.40 17.13
C GLU A 44 -5.18 25.73 17.76
N MET A 45 -6.13 26.19 16.93
CA MET A 45 -7.53 26.37 17.32
C MET A 45 -8.37 25.23 16.74
N GLY A 46 -8.49 24.12 17.49
CA GLY A 46 -9.27 22.97 17.04
C GLY A 46 -8.89 21.66 17.73
N THR A 47 -9.51 20.59 17.28
CA THR A 47 -9.29 19.25 17.82
C THR A 47 -8.27 18.48 16.99
N LEU A 48 -7.51 17.62 17.66
CA LEU A 48 -6.65 16.64 17.00
C LEU A 48 -7.50 15.64 16.23
N SER A 49 -7.23 15.49 14.94
CA SER A 49 -7.77 14.41 14.11
C SER A 49 -6.66 13.42 13.76
N THR A 50 -6.99 12.13 13.78
CA THR A 50 -6.03 11.07 13.47
C THR A 50 -6.70 9.98 12.64
N THR A 51 -6.00 9.45 11.66
CA THR A 51 -6.46 8.32 10.86
C THR A 51 -5.33 7.34 10.55
N GLN A 52 -5.71 6.14 10.08
CA GLN A 52 -4.77 5.13 9.59
C GLN A 52 -4.93 4.98 8.09
N LEU A 53 -3.81 4.98 7.39
CA LEU A 53 -3.72 4.76 5.96
C LEU A 53 -2.79 3.59 5.68
N ASN A 54 -3.28 2.61 4.97
CA ASN A 54 -2.48 1.54 4.41
C ASN A 54 -2.33 1.79 2.91
N CYS A 55 -1.15 1.48 2.37
CA CYS A 55 -0.91 1.50 0.93
C CYS A 55 -0.30 0.17 0.48
N GLU A 56 -0.61 -0.22 -0.76
CA GLU A 56 -0.13 -1.45 -1.40
C GLU A 56 -0.59 -2.73 -0.64
N PRO A 57 -1.91 -3.01 -0.58
CA PRO A 57 -3.03 -2.25 -1.19
C PRO A 57 -3.53 -1.07 -0.33
N ALA A 58 -4.22 -0.12 -0.98
CA ALA A 58 -4.84 1.02 -0.31
C ALA A 58 -5.96 0.58 0.63
N GLY A 59 -6.00 1.17 1.84
CA GLY A 59 -6.98 0.82 2.86
C GLY A 59 -6.75 1.53 4.19
N GLY A 60 -7.23 0.93 5.26
CA GLY A 60 -7.23 1.53 6.60
C GLY A 60 -8.51 2.29 6.88
N LEU A 61 -8.45 3.27 7.79
CA LEU A 61 -9.59 4.11 8.18
C LEU A 61 -9.70 5.41 7.38
N HIS A 62 -8.78 5.66 6.47
CA HIS A 62 -8.73 6.88 5.67
C HIS A 62 -9.83 6.87 4.60
N LYS A 63 -10.75 7.86 4.62
CA LYS A 63 -11.89 7.93 3.69
C LYS A 63 -11.49 8.03 2.21
N ASN A 64 -10.30 8.60 1.90
CA ASN A 64 -9.75 8.76 0.56
C ASN A 64 -8.50 7.90 0.35
N ALA A 65 -8.44 6.68 0.91
CA ALA A 65 -7.23 5.86 0.97
C ALA A 65 -6.54 5.68 -0.40
N GLN A 66 -7.30 5.35 -1.45
CA GLN A 66 -6.73 5.15 -2.79
C GLN A 66 -6.04 6.41 -3.31
N GLN A 67 -6.73 7.55 -3.29
CA GLN A 67 -6.17 8.82 -3.80
C GLN A 67 -5.00 9.31 -2.94
N ALA A 68 -5.06 9.12 -1.62
CA ALA A 68 -3.96 9.44 -0.72
C ALA A 68 -2.71 8.59 -1.02
N CYS A 69 -2.87 7.30 -1.25
CA CYS A 69 -1.78 6.41 -1.65
C CYS A 69 -1.21 6.82 -3.02
N ASP A 70 -2.07 7.09 -4.01
CA ASP A 70 -1.65 7.50 -5.36
C ASP A 70 -0.82 8.79 -5.33
N GLN A 71 -1.16 9.73 -4.43
CA GLN A 71 -0.37 10.96 -4.23
C GLN A 71 0.96 10.71 -3.49
N LEU A 72 1.00 9.79 -2.53
CA LEU A 72 2.22 9.48 -1.76
C LEU A 72 3.22 8.60 -2.52
N MET A 73 2.77 7.82 -3.51
CA MET A 73 3.64 6.93 -4.28
C MET A 73 4.82 7.65 -4.96
N PRO A 74 4.62 8.74 -5.76
CA PRO A 74 5.71 9.43 -6.46
C PRO A 74 6.73 10.06 -5.51
N VAL A 75 6.31 10.37 -4.28
CA VAL A 75 7.14 11.03 -3.26
C VAL A 75 7.62 10.06 -2.16
N GLU A 76 7.41 8.75 -2.36
CA GLU A 76 7.85 7.69 -1.44
C GLU A 76 7.39 7.91 0.02
N GLY A 77 6.15 8.35 0.18
CA GLY A 77 5.53 8.61 1.48
C GLY A 77 5.89 9.94 2.12
N ASP A 78 6.75 10.78 1.52
CA ASP A 78 7.10 12.10 2.06
C ASP A 78 6.13 13.19 1.57
N PHE A 79 5.03 13.40 2.32
CA PHE A 79 4.00 14.37 1.96
C PHE A 79 4.51 15.82 1.83
N ARG A 80 5.67 16.15 2.39
CA ARG A 80 6.27 17.50 2.31
C ARG A 80 6.80 17.82 0.91
N ARG A 81 6.89 16.79 0.05
CA ARG A 81 7.32 16.89 -1.34
C ARG A 81 6.16 16.92 -2.32
N LEU A 82 4.91 16.91 -1.84
CA LEU A 82 3.73 17.05 -2.67
C LEU A 82 3.67 18.46 -3.26
N GLU A 83 3.12 18.54 -4.46
CA GLU A 83 2.92 19.81 -5.16
C GLU A 83 1.60 20.46 -4.73
N GLU A 84 1.60 21.79 -4.66
CA GLU A 84 0.41 22.55 -4.34
C GLU A 84 -0.67 22.36 -5.41
N THR A 85 -1.91 22.16 -4.97
CA THR A 85 -3.06 21.95 -5.87
C THR A 85 -3.58 23.23 -6.51
N GLY A 86 -3.06 24.40 -6.13
CA GLY A 86 -3.55 25.71 -6.59
C GLY A 86 -4.88 26.14 -5.97
N ALA A 87 -5.35 25.46 -4.92
CA ALA A 87 -6.58 25.83 -4.24
C ALA A 87 -6.43 27.21 -3.54
N MET A 88 -7.43 28.06 -3.70
CA MET A 88 -7.45 29.36 -3.04
C MET A 88 -7.90 29.22 -1.59
N CYS A 89 -7.12 29.80 -0.67
CA CYS A 89 -7.38 29.80 0.77
C CYS A 89 -7.53 31.21 1.31
N THR A 90 -8.33 31.36 2.36
CA THR A 90 -8.40 32.59 3.15
C THR A 90 -7.11 32.81 3.94
N MET A 91 -6.83 34.07 4.29
CA MET A 91 -5.66 34.48 5.07
C MET A 91 -5.84 34.26 6.58
N GLU A 92 -6.75 33.40 6.99
CA GLU A 92 -6.94 33.03 8.40
C GLU A 92 -5.67 32.42 8.99
N LEU A 93 -5.27 32.90 10.16
CA LEU A 93 -4.15 32.36 10.89
C LEU A 93 -4.63 31.33 11.92
N ASN A 94 -4.42 30.06 11.62
CA ASN A 94 -4.68 28.94 12.51
C ASN A 94 -3.61 27.86 12.27
N PRO A 95 -2.40 28.05 12.81
CA PRO A 95 -1.28 27.15 12.56
C PRO A 95 -1.70 25.69 12.77
N THR A 96 -1.45 24.89 11.76
CA THR A 96 -1.93 23.51 11.71
C THR A 96 -0.75 22.57 11.48
N LYS A 97 -0.46 21.75 12.48
CA LYS A 97 0.59 20.75 12.39
C LYS A 97 0.04 19.47 11.75
N ALA A 98 0.66 19.04 10.68
CA ALA A 98 0.44 17.73 10.08
C ALA A 98 1.59 16.78 10.42
N THR A 99 1.28 15.56 10.78
CA THR A 99 2.29 14.50 10.98
C THR A 99 1.89 13.24 10.21
N LEU A 100 2.89 12.54 9.69
CA LEU A 100 2.75 11.25 9.02
C LEU A 100 3.86 10.34 9.53
N ARG A 101 3.47 9.27 10.22
CA ARG A 101 4.39 8.34 10.87
C ARG A 101 4.06 6.90 10.52
N GLY A 102 5.07 6.06 10.48
CA GLY A 102 4.87 4.65 10.29
C GLY A 102 5.95 4.01 9.45
N LYS A 103 5.52 3.14 8.54
CA LYS A 103 6.41 2.40 7.66
C LYS A 103 5.93 2.57 6.22
N TRP A 104 6.80 3.10 5.38
CA TRP A 104 6.62 3.12 3.93
C TRP A 104 7.47 2.00 3.33
N ARG A 105 6.81 0.92 2.91
CA ARG A 105 7.47 -0.34 2.50
C ARG A 105 8.44 -0.82 3.58
N THR A 106 9.74 -0.86 3.32
CA THR A 106 10.75 -1.29 4.30
C THR A 106 11.29 -0.16 5.18
N LYS A 107 10.96 1.11 4.86
CA LYS A 107 11.54 2.28 5.50
C LYS A 107 10.63 2.85 6.59
N LYS A 108 11.16 3.02 7.80
CA LYS A 108 10.49 3.78 8.85
C LYS A 108 10.52 5.27 8.51
N ILE A 109 9.37 5.94 8.61
CA ILE A 109 9.21 7.37 8.34
C ILE A 109 8.54 8.08 9.51
N ASP A 110 8.95 9.33 9.72
CA ASP A 110 8.36 10.26 10.70
C ASP A 110 8.51 11.67 10.14
N PHE A 111 7.47 12.16 9.48
CA PHE A 111 7.46 13.46 8.84
C PHE A 111 6.45 14.38 9.53
N GLN A 112 6.81 15.65 9.68
CA GLN A 112 5.92 16.67 10.19
C GLN A 112 6.14 18.00 9.48
N GLN A 113 5.08 18.79 9.37
CA GLN A 113 5.11 20.15 8.82
C GLN A 113 3.98 20.98 9.45
N VAL A 114 4.23 22.29 9.62
CA VAL A 114 3.23 23.25 10.07
C VAL A 114 2.82 24.11 8.89
N PHE A 115 1.51 24.24 8.70
CA PHE A 115 0.88 25.07 7.68
C PHE A 115 0.20 26.26 8.37
N SER A 116 -0.03 27.37 7.67
CA SER A 116 -0.65 28.56 8.26
C SER A 116 -2.10 28.33 8.71
N ASN A 117 -2.81 27.40 8.07
CA ASN A 117 -4.17 27.00 8.45
C ASN A 117 -4.56 25.66 7.81
N PRO A 118 -5.72 25.08 8.20
CA PRO A 118 -6.20 23.81 7.62
C PRO A 118 -6.48 23.85 6.11
N CYS A 119 -6.88 25.01 5.56
CA CYS A 119 -7.10 25.16 4.12
C CYS A 119 -5.77 25.02 3.36
N VAL A 120 -4.75 25.73 3.79
CA VAL A 120 -3.41 25.67 3.18
C VAL A 120 -2.82 24.26 3.30
N LEU A 121 -3.01 23.59 4.45
CA LEU A 121 -2.63 22.17 4.58
C LEU A 121 -3.24 21.34 3.44
N ARG A 122 -4.55 21.42 3.21
CA ARG A 122 -5.22 20.65 2.15
C ARG A 122 -4.78 21.09 0.75
N ALA A 123 -4.51 22.38 0.54
CA ALA A 123 -4.00 22.87 -0.74
C ALA A 123 -2.64 22.25 -1.11
N TYR A 124 -1.77 22.02 -0.11
CA TYR A 124 -0.46 21.41 -0.32
C TYR A 124 -0.44 19.88 -0.29
N THR A 125 -1.43 19.26 0.35
CA THR A 125 -1.40 17.80 0.56
C THR A 125 -2.54 17.05 -0.11
N GLY A 126 -3.46 17.76 -0.76
CA GLY A 126 -4.57 17.17 -1.50
C GLY A 126 -5.40 16.23 -0.63
N LYS A 127 -5.50 14.98 -1.05
CA LYS A 127 -6.29 13.95 -0.36
C LYS A 127 -5.56 13.27 0.81
N VAL A 128 -4.26 13.48 0.95
CA VAL A 128 -3.47 12.82 2.01
C VAL A 128 -3.96 13.24 3.41
N PHE A 129 -4.26 14.52 3.62
CA PHE A 129 -4.77 15.02 4.91
C PHE A 129 -6.24 15.49 4.84
N ASP A 130 -7.01 14.97 3.90
CA ASP A 130 -8.46 15.18 3.78
C ASP A 130 -9.23 14.00 4.40
N PHE A 131 -9.27 13.92 5.73
CA PHE A 131 -9.96 12.88 6.51
C PHE A 131 -10.73 13.43 7.71
#